data_1d4b48be75ed34f4d5b911b534ca8d50
#
_entry.id   1d4b48be75ed34f4d5b911b534ca8d50
#
_cell.length_a   1.000
_cell.length_b   1.000
_cell.length_c   1.000
_cell.angle_alpha   90.00
_cell.angle_beta   90.00
_cell.angle_gamma   90.00
#
_symmetry.space_group_name_H-M   'P 1'
#
loop_
_entity.id
_entity.type
_entity.pdbx_description
1 polymer ?
#
loop_
_entity_poly.entity_id
_entity_poly.type
_entity_poly.pdbx_seq_one_letter_code
_entity_poly.pdbx_strand_id
1 'polypeptide(L)'
;MALFLSENDVKQVLTATMALEAVESAHRDLALGQAQDTPRARTRLPQTVLHILQGALPAQGVLGYKAYTTNRSGNRFLVHLFDAGS
;
A
#
# COMPACT_ATOMS: atom_id res chain seq x y z
N MET A 1 11.03 -13.35 -9.63
CA MET A 1 10.97 -12.23 -10.60
C MET A 1 10.20 -11.07 -9.98
N ALA A 2 10.71 -9.88 -10.12
CA ALA A 2 10.02 -8.67 -9.63
C ALA A 2 9.27 -8.00 -10.78
N LEU A 3 8.08 -7.48 -10.47
CA LEU A 3 7.28 -6.72 -11.40
C LEU A 3 7.23 -5.27 -10.94
N PHE A 4 7.56 -4.35 -11.84
CA PHE A 4 7.49 -2.93 -11.58
C PHE A 4 6.34 -2.31 -12.39
N LEU A 5 5.45 -1.60 -11.70
CA LEU A 5 4.35 -0.88 -12.34
C LEU A 5 4.53 0.61 -12.12
N SER A 6 4.62 1.35 -13.22
CA SER A 6 4.65 2.81 -13.17
C SER A 6 3.24 3.35 -12.91
N GLU A 7 3.14 4.64 -12.62
CA GLU A 7 1.84 5.28 -12.48
C GLU A 7 1.01 5.13 -13.75
N ASN A 8 1.65 5.22 -14.91
CA ASN A 8 0.96 5.05 -16.19
C ASN A 8 0.43 3.62 -16.35
N ASP A 9 1.21 2.61 -15.94
CA ASP A 9 0.76 1.22 -15.96
C ASP A 9 -0.47 1.03 -15.08
N VAL A 10 -0.46 1.62 -13.89
CA VAL A 10 -1.59 1.54 -12.95
C VAL A 10 -2.83 2.19 -13.56
N LYS A 11 -2.69 3.33 -14.22
CA LYS A 11 -3.81 4.01 -14.88
C LYS A 11 -4.45 3.14 -15.96
N GLN A 12 -3.67 2.31 -16.65
CA GLN A 12 -4.17 1.46 -17.71
C GLN A 12 -4.87 0.19 -17.20
N VAL A 13 -4.49 -0.27 -16.01
CA VAL A 13 -4.95 -1.55 -15.47
C VAL A 13 -6.02 -1.36 -14.40
N LEU A 14 -5.85 -0.38 -13.51
CA LEU A 14 -6.73 -0.20 -12.36
C LEU A 14 -7.99 0.58 -12.75
N THR A 15 -9.14 -0.03 -12.49
CA THR A 15 -10.43 0.64 -12.65
C THR A 15 -10.99 1.04 -11.29
N ALA A 16 -11.94 1.97 -11.29
CA ALA A 16 -12.61 2.38 -10.05
C ALA A 16 -13.34 1.19 -9.40
N THR A 17 -13.95 0.32 -10.21
CA THR A 17 -14.62 -0.88 -9.72
C THR A 17 -13.64 -1.84 -9.04
N MET A 18 -12.48 -2.08 -9.67
CA MET A 18 -11.45 -2.94 -9.09
C MET A 18 -10.95 -2.39 -7.76
N ALA A 19 -10.69 -1.08 -7.71
CA ALA A 19 -10.22 -0.44 -6.48
C ALA A 19 -11.27 -0.54 -5.36
N LEU A 20 -12.53 -0.32 -5.68
CA LEU A 20 -13.62 -0.39 -4.71
C LEU A 20 -13.77 -1.81 -4.16
N GLU A 21 -13.74 -2.81 -5.03
CA GLU A 21 -13.86 -4.21 -4.62
C GLU A 21 -12.65 -4.64 -3.75
N ALA A 22 -11.45 -4.22 -4.12
CA ALA A 22 -10.25 -4.55 -3.37
C ALA A 22 -10.28 -3.93 -1.97
N VAL A 23 -10.66 -2.67 -1.86
CA VAL A 23 -10.76 -1.96 -0.58
C VAL A 23 -11.85 -2.58 0.29
N GLU A 24 -13.00 -2.89 -0.28
CA GLU A 24 -14.09 -3.54 0.44
C GLU A 24 -13.66 -4.89 1.00
N SER A 25 -13.00 -5.71 0.17
CA SER A 25 -12.49 -7.02 0.58
C SER A 25 -11.47 -6.90 1.70
N ALA A 26 -10.53 -5.95 1.59
CA ALA A 26 -9.50 -5.74 2.60
C ALA A 26 -10.11 -5.27 3.94
N HIS A 27 -11.08 -4.38 3.90
CA HIS A 27 -11.77 -3.91 5.10
C HIS A 27 -12.57 -5.04 5.76
N ARG A 28 -13.19 -5.90 4.97
CA ARG A 28 -13.90 -7.07 5.49
C ARG A 28 -12.93 -8.01 6.19
N ASP A 29 -11.79 -8.31 5.57
CA ASP A 29 -10.77 -9.17 6.17
C ASP A 29 -10.26 -8.58 7.48
N LEU A 30 -10.02 -7.27 7.52
CA LEU A 30 -9.58 -6.59 8.72
C LEU A 30 -10.63 -6.70 9.84
N ALA A 31 -11.89 -6.49 9.51
CA ALA A 31 -12.98 -6.58 10.48
C ALA A 31 -13.13 -7.98 11.04
N LEU A 32 -12.81 -9.01 10.25
CA LEU A 32 -12.87 -10.42 10.68
C LEU A 32 -11.59 -10.91 11.35
N GLY A 33 -10.61 -10.03 11.56
CA GLY A 33 -9.33 -10.41 12.14
C GLY A 33 -8.44 -11.20 11.20
N GLN A 34 -8.68 -11.13 9.90
CA GLN A 34 -7.96 -11.88 8.87
C GLN A 34 -6.98 -11.02 8.08
N ALA A 35 -6.76 -9.79 8.50
CA ALA A 35 -5.76 -8.89 7.93
C ALA A 35 -4.93 -8.29 9.06
N GLN A 36 -3.73 -7.81 8.72
CA GLN A 36 -2.89 -7.13 9.68
C GLN A 36 -2.65 -5.71 9.19
N ASP A 37 -2.73 -4.76 10.11
CA ASP A 37 -2.50 -3.35 9.84
C ASP A 37 -1.57 -2.81 10.93
N THR A 38 -0.36 -2.45 10.55
CA THR A 38 0.63 -1.90 11.47
C THR A 38 0.46 -0.39 11.55
N PRO A 39 0.48 0.20 12.75
CA PRO A 39 0.36 1.65 12.88
C PRO A 39 1.39 2.39 12.06
N ARG A 40 0.98 3.52 11.50
CA ARG A 40 1.85 4.35 10.65
C ARG A 40 3.05 4.85 11.43
N ALA A 41 4.22 4.76 10.83
CA ALA A 41 5.46 5.34 11.35
C ALA A 41 5.80 6.61 10.56
N ARG A 42 6.33 7.62 11.23
CA ARG A 42 6.74 8.88 10.61
C ARG A 42 8.12 9.28 11.07
N THR A 43 8.93 9.75 10.13
CA THR A 43 10.23 10.38 10.39
C THR A 43 10.19 11.77 9.81
N ARG A 44 10.56 12.77 10.61
CA ARG A 44 10.34 14.17 10.26
C ARG A 44 11.66 14.94 10.12
N LEU A 45 11.74 15.70 9.04
CA LEU A 45 12.66 16.82 8.92
C LEU A 45 11.81 18.11 8.91
N PRO A 46 12.43 19.31 9.05
CA PRO A 46 11.63 20.54 9.08
C PRO A 46 10.72 20.76 7.88
N GLN A 47 11.10 20.24 6.70
CA GLN A 47 10.39 20.52 5.46
C GLN A 47 9.80 19.26 4.81
N THR A 48 10.10 18.09 5.33
CA THR A 48 9.70 16.82 4.71
C THR A 48 9.39 15.79 5.77
N VAL A 49 8.34 15.04 5.57
CA VAL A 49 7.98 13.91 6.44
C VAL A 49 7.98 12.64 5.63
N LEU A 50 8.65 11.61 6.13
CA LEU A 50 8.57 10.26 5.57
C LEU A 50 7.50 9.49 6.35
N HIS A 51 6.59 8.86 5.61
CA HIS A 51 5.53 8.01 6.17
C HIS A 51 5.70 6.58 5.68
N ILE A 52 5.57 5.62 6.60
CA ILE A 52 5.59 4.19 6.26
C ILE A 52 4.31 3.56 6.82
N LEU A 53 3.58 2.86 5.95
CA LEU A 53 2.40 2.07 6.33
C LEU A 53 2.64 0.64 5.89
N GLN A 54 2.35 -0.31 6.78
CA GLN A 54 2.60 -1.73 6.53
C GLN A 54 1.31 -2.52 6.76
N GLY A 55 1.16 -3.61 6.05
CA GLY A 55 0.00 -4.46 6.21
C GLY A 55 0.17 -5.81 5.54
N ALA A 56 -0.78 -6.69 5.80
CA ALA A 56 -0.81 -8.01 5.21
C ALA A 56 -2.25 -8.46 4.98
N LEU A 57 -2.46 -9.18 3.88
CA LEU A 57 -3.72 -9.82 3.54
C LEU A 57 -3.47 -11.33 3.36
N PRO A 58 -3.54 -12.11 4.45
CA PRO A 58 -3.21 -13.55 4.39
C PRO A 58 -4.04 -14.33 3.37
N ALA A 59 -5.33 -14.00 3.22
CA ALA A 59 -6.18 -14.69 2.25
C ALA A 59 -5.71 -14.52 0.81
N GLN A 60 -5.02 -13.43 0.50
CA GLN A 60 -4.45 -13.18 -0.81
C GLN A 60 -2.97 -13.54 -0.90
N GLY A 61 -2.37 -13.95 0.22
CA GLY A 61 -0.97 -14.36 0.26
C GLY A 61 0.00 -13.22 0.02
N VAL A 62 -0.35 -11.98 0.40
CA VAL A 62 0.50 -10.82 0.19
C VAL A 62 0.71 -10.04 1.47
N LEU A 63 1.88 -9.43 1.58
CA LEU A 63 2.19 -8.44 2.59
C LEU A 63 3.06 -7.36 1.95
N GLY A 64 3.06 -6.18 2.52
CA GLY A 64 3.83 -5.10 1.93
C GLY A 64 3.76 -3.81 2.70
N TYR A 65 4.27 -2.77 2.07
CA TYR A 65 4.27 -1.45 2.66
C TYR A 65 4.10 -0.37 1.60
N LYS A 66 3.60 0.75 2.04
CA LYS A 66 3.58 2.00 1.27
C LYS A 66 4.52 2.97 1.97
N ALA A 67 5.45 3.54 1.22
CA ALA A 67 6.34 4.58 1.69
C ALA A 67 6.07 5.85 0.89
N TYR A 68 5.97 6.98 1.55
CA TYR A 68 5.80 8.25 0.84
C TYR A 68 6.35 9.41 1.64
N THR A 69 6.71 10.46 0.91
CA THR A 69 7.13 11.71 1.49
C THR A 69 6.11 12.79 1.19
N THR A 70 5.93 13.71 2.14
CA THR A 70 5.10 14.90 1.97
C THR A 70 5.95 16.13 2.21
N ASN A 71 5.86 17.11 1.32
CA ASN A 71 6.49 18.41 1.46
C ASN A 71 5.74 19.43 0.60
N ARG A 72 6.27 20.66 0.53
CA ARG A 72 5.62 21.72 -0.26
C ARG A 72 5.56 21.42 -1.75
N SER A 73 6.48 20.60 -2.26
CA SER A 73 6.52 20.23 -3.68
C SER A 73 5.53 19.13 -4.03
N GLY A 74 4.87 18.53 -3.04
CA GLY A 74 3.90 17.47 -3.23
C GLY A 74 4.30 16.20 -2.54
N ASN A 75 3.72 15.09 -2.98
CA ASN A 75 3.91 13.78 -2.40
C ASN A 75 4.57 12.84 -3.40
N ARG A 76 5.44 11.97 -2.90
CA ARG A 76 6.05 10.91 -3.70
C ARG A 76 5.77 9.58 -3.02
N PHE A 77 5.21 8.64 -3.78
CA PHE A 77 4.73 7.36 -3.27
C PHE A 77 5.46 6.18 -3.89
N LEU A 78 5.66 5.16 -3.07
CA LEU A 78 6.14 3.85 -3.50
C LEU A 78 5.35 2.78 -2.74
N VAL A 79 4.85 1.78 -3.45
CA VAL A 79 4.20 0.61 -2.84
C VAL A 79 5.00 -0.62 -3.20
N HIS A 80 5.35 -1.40 -2.20
CA HIS A 80 6.07 -2.66 -2.36
C HIS A 80 5.23 -3.81 -1.83
N LEU A 81 5.01 -4.83 -2.66
CA LEU A 81 4.29 -6.02 -2.27
C LEU A 81 5.22 -7.24 -2.34
N PHE A 82 5.08 -8.10 -1.37
CA PHE A 82 5.81 -9.35 -1.28
C PHE A 82 4.83 -10.51 -1.32
N ASP A 83 5.20 -11.57 -2.02
CA ASP A 83 4.45 -12.82 -1.98
C ASP A 83 4.80 -13.54 -0.67
N ALA A 84 3.79 -13.86 0.12
CA ALA A 84 3.99 -14.49 1.42
C ALA A 84 4.49 -15.93 1.31
N GLY A 85 4.33 -16.57 0.15
CA GLY A 85 4.75 -17.94 -0.08
C GLY A 85 6.14 -18.10 -0.66
N SER A 86 6.87 -17.01 -0.90
CA SER A 86 8.18 -17.08 -1.54
C SER A 86 9.27 -16.34 -0.78
#